data_f8860c82ffda80a22074d66c5ed2586a
#
_entry.id   f8860c82ffda80a22074d66c5ed2586a
#
_cell.length_a   1.000
_cell.length_b   1.000
_cell.length_c   1.000
_cell.angle_alpha   90.00
_cell.angle_beta   90.00
_cell.angle_gamma   90.00
#
_symmetry.space_group_name_H-M   'P 1'
#
loop_
_entity.id
_entity.type
_entity.pdbx_description
1 polymer ?
#
loop_
_entity_poly.entity_id
_entity_poly.type
_entity_poly.pdbx_seq_one_letter_code
_entity_poly.pdbx_strand_id
1 'polypeptide(L)'
;MGRAFEYRRASKEARWDKMSKLFPKLAKAIQVAAKEGGTDPDMNPKLRSAIATAKANNMPKDNIDAAIKRASGKDSADIKNIHYEGKAAHGALVIVECMSDNPTRTVANVKAIFSKNGGEVLQNGSLGFMFTRKAVFHLEKFAGDLEELELDLIDAGLEELEQNEEELVISGDYTAFGELSSAIEAKGLVLKKAGLEYIPNNPVSFSEEQLSDIEKLLDKLEDDDDVQA
;
A
#
# COMPACT_ATOMS: atom_id res chain seq x y z
N MET A 1 10.04 27.38 -29.50
CA MET A 1 10.17 26.62 -28.24
C MET A 1 10.33 25.15 -28.61
N GLY A 2 11.41 24.50 -28.19
CA GLY A 2 11.84 23.26 -28.77
C GLY A 2 11.15 22.01 -28.18
N ARG A 3 11.15 20.89 -28.93
CA ARG A 3 10.65 19.56 -28.56
C ARG A 3 11.09 19.09 -27.16
N ALA A 4 12.27 19.48 -26.69
CA ALA A 4 12.77 19.17 -25.35
C ALA A 4 11.95 19.84 -24.21
N PHE A 5 11.35 21.00 -24.45
CA PHE A 5 10.48 21.67 -23.48
C PHE A 5 9.11 20.97 -23.38
N GLU A 6 8.55 20.55 -24.51
CA GLU A 6 7.27 19.81 -24.52
C GLU A 6 7.39 18.44 -23.86
N TYR A 7 8.49 17.72 -24.12
CA TYR A 7 8.77 16.44 -23.46
C TYR A 7 8.94 16.58 -21.94
N ARG A 8 9.65 17.60 -21.48
CA ARG A 8 9.79 17.91 -20.05
C ARG A 8 8.48 18.34 -19.40
N ARG A 9 7.62 19.04 -20.14
CA ARG A 9 6.31 19.45 -19.67
C ARG A 9 5.40 18.26 -19.48
N ALA A 10 5.29 17.36 -20.45
CA ALA A 10 4.47 16.15 -20.36
C ALA A 10 4.93 15.23 -19.19
N SER A 11 6.24 15.03 -19.01
CA SER A 11 6.76 14.23 -17.90
C SER A 11 6.53 14.90 -16.53
N LYS A 12 6.57 16.23 -16.47
CA LYS A 12 6.28 17.00 -15.25
C LYS A 12 4.80 16.94 -14.90
N GLU A 13 3.91 17.06 -15.88
CA GLU A 13 2.46 16.95 -15.71
C GLU A 13 2.06 15.54 -15.24
N ALA A 14 2.59 14.50 -15.88
CA ALA A 14 2.36 13.11 -15.46
C ALA A 14 2.86 12.82 -14.02
N ARG A 15 4.02 13.40 -13.65
CA ARG A 15 4.54 13.29 -12.28
C ARG A 15 3.64 14.01 -11.28
N TRP A 16 3.14 15.18 -11.62
CA TRP A 16 2.24 15.96 -10.75
C TRP A 16 0.89 15.27 -10.57
N ASP A 17 0.33 14.68 -11.64
CA ASP A 17 -0.89 13.89 -11.56
C ASP A 17 -0.71 12.69 -10.62
N LYS A 18 0.39 11.96 -10.77
CA LYS A 18 0.72 10.85 -9.89
C LYS A 18 0.87 11.29 -8.42
N MET A 19 1.56 12.40 -8.17
CA MET A 19 1.74 12.95 -6.82
C MET A 19 0.43 13.47 -6.22
N SER A 20 -0.44 14.09 -7.02
CA SER A 20 -1.73 14.63 -6.56
C SER A 20 -2.67 13.53 -6.06
N LYS A 21 -2.60 12.32 -6.62
CA LYS A 21 -3.37 11.14 -6.17
C LYS A 21 -2.70 10.42 -5.00
N LEU A 22 -1.38 10.30 -5.03
CA LEU A 22 -0.62 9.54 -4.04
C LEU A 22 -0.53 10.24 -2.68
N PHE A 23 -0.28 11.55 -2.63
CA PHE A 23 -0.10 12.26 -1.37
C PHE A 23 -1.33 12.24 -0.45
N PRO A 24 -2.57 12.38 -0.93
CA PRO A 24 -3.75 12.19 -0.10
C PRO A 24 -3.83 10.79 0.53
N LYS A 25 -3.49 9.74 -0.22
CA LYS A 25 -3.46 8.35 0.27
C LYS A 25 -2.41 8.17 1.37
N LEU A 26 -1.20 8.63 1.15
CA LEU A 26 -0.13 8.61 2.16
C LEU A 26 -0.51 9.42 3.42
N ALA A 27 -1.14 10.57 3.25
CA ALA A 27 -1.63 11.37 4.36
C ALA A 27 -2.71 10.63 5.19
N LYS A 28 -3.64 9.92 4.54
CA LYS A 28 -4.64 9.09 5.22
C LYS A 28 -3.96 7.97 6.02
N ALA A 29 -2.99 7.27 5.44
CA ALA A 29 -2.24 6.21 6.12
C ALA A 29 -1.53 6.73 7.37
N ILE A 30 -0.87 7.90 7.28
CA ILE A 30 -0.24 8.57 8.43
C ILE A 30 -1.27 8.93 9.50
N GLN A 31 -2.43 9.50 9.12
CA GLN A 31 -3.49 9.88 10.06
C GLN A 31 -4.05 8.67 10.80
N VAL A 32 -4.32 7.57 10.09
CA VAL A 32 -4.83 6.34 10.69
C VAL A 32 -3.83 5.75 11.65
N ALA A 33 -2.56 5.61 11.24
CA ALA A 33 -1.50 5.09 12.09
C ALA A 33 -1.30 5.94 13.36
N ALA A 34 -1.32 7.27 13.23
CA ALA A 34 -1.18 8.19 14.36
C ALA A 34 -2.39 8.15 15.31
N LYS A 35 -3.61 7.94 14.79
CA LYS A 35 -4.83 7.83 15.59
C LYS A 35 -4.88 6.52 16.38
N GLU A 36 -4.42 5.41 15.78
CA GLU A 36 -4.41 4.09 16.40
C GLU A 36 -3.34 3.91 17.48
N GLY A 37 -2.11 4.36 17.21
CA GLY A 37 -0.94 4.09 18.04
C GLY A 37 -0.27 5.31 18.68
N GLY A 38 -0.87 6.51 18.52
CA GLY A 38 -0.30 7.76 19.02
C GLY A 38 0.56 8.49 17.99
N THR A 39 0.82 9.77 18.26
CA THR A 39 1.49 10.70 17.33
C THR A 39 3.01 10.70 17.43
N ASP A 40 3.57 9.91 18.33
CA ASP A 40 5.02 9.76 18.51
C ASP A 40 5.53 8.59 17.64
N PRO A 41 6.33 8.85 16.59
CA PRO A 41 6.85 7.78 15.73
C PRO A 41 7.77 6.81 16.47
N ASP A 42 8.47 7.25 17.52
CA ASP A 42 9.39 6.39 18.28
C ASP A 42 8.62 5.30 19.04
N MET A 43 7.38 5.60 19.44
CA MET A 43 6.50 4.69 20.17
C MET A 43 5.48 3.98 19.25
N ASN A 44 5.41 4.34 17.96
CA ASN A 44 4.42 3.84 17.02
C ASN A 44 5.08 3.30 15.73
N PRO A 45 5.38 2.00 15.65
CA PRO A 45 6.02 1.39 14.47
C PRO A 45 5.22 1.58 13.18
N LYS A 46 3.87 1.52 13.24
CA LYS A 46 2.99 1.76 12.08
C LYS A 46 3.14 3.19 11.56
N LEU A 47 3.17 4.17 12.47
CA LEU A 47 3.36 5.57 12.09
C LEU A 47 4.77 5.79 11.51
N ARG A 48 5.79 5.20 12.11
CA ARG A 48 7.17 5.27 11.63
C ARG A 48 7.29 4.74 10.20
N SER A 49 6.71 3.58 9.92
CA SER A 49 6.67 2.97 8.57
C SER A 49 5.87 3.81 7.58
N ALA A 50 4.72 4.37 7.98
CA ALA A 50 3.93 5.25 7.12
C ALA A 50 4.69 6.54 6.77
N ILE A 51 5.42 7.12 7.73
CA ILE A 51 6.29 8.28 7.49
C ILE A 51 7.46 7.91 6.56
N ALA A 52 8.09 6.76 6.74
CA ALA A 52 9.17 6.30 5.89
C ALA A 52 8.68 6.10 4.44
N THR A 53 7.54 5.45 4.25
CA THR A 53 6.89 5.30 2.94
C THR A 53 6.58 6.66 2.29
N ALA A 54 6.06 7.62 3.07
CA ALA A 54 5.78 8.97 2.56
C ALA A 54 7.06 9.70 2.12
N LYS A 55 8.14 9.60 2.89
CA LYS A 55 9.46 10.17 2.55
C LYS A 55 10.05 9.52 1.31
N ALA A 56 9.97 8.20 1.17
CA ALA A 56 10.43 7.46 -0.01
C ALA A 56 9.69 7.92 -1.30
N ASN A 57 8.44 8.35 -1.16
CA ASN A 57 7.65 8.93 -2.25
C ASN A 57 7.79 10.46 -2.37
N ASN A 58 8.80 11.06 -1.76
CA ASN A 58 9.08 12.51 -1.81
C ASN A 58 7.95 13.40 -1.27
N MET A 59 7.17 12.91 -0.30
CA MET A 59 6.17 13.75 0.37
C MET A 59 6.88 14.80 1.24
N PRO A 60 6.55 16.10 1.10
CA PRO A 60 7.16 17.17 1.89
C PRO A 60 6.92 16.97 3.38
N LYS A 61 7.92 17.32 4.20
CA LYS A 61 7.85 17.23 5.67
C LYS A 61 6.61 17.95 6.23
N ASP A 62 6.30 19.13 5.71
CA ASP A 62 5.15 19.91 6.18
C ASP A 62 3.81 19.15 5.97
N ASN A 63 3.71 18.36 4.90
CA ASN A 63 2.53 17.54 4.64
C ASN A 63 2.45 16.35 5.60
N ILE A 64 3.59 15.74 5.93
CA ILE A 64 3.68 14.66 6.92
C ILE A 64 3.28 15.19 8.30
N ASP A 65 3.87 16.31 8.74
CA ASP A 65 3.59 16.94 10.03
C ASP A 65 2.10 17.37 10.13
N ALA A 66 1.55 17.92 9.04
CA ALA A 66 0.13 18.26 8.95
C ALA A 66 -0.78 17.04 9.06
N ALA A 67 -0.41 15.89 8.48
CA ALA A 67 -1.17 14.65 8.58
C ALA A 67 -1.19 14.12 10.02
N ILE A 68 -0.03 14.10 10.70
CA ILE A 68 0.08 13.72 12.12
C ILE A 68 -0.77 14.64 13.00
N LYS A 69 -0.68 15.96 12.78
CA LYS A 69 -1.45 16.95 13.53
C LYS A 69 -2.96 16.79 13.35
N ARG A 70 -3.43 16.45 12.15
CA ARG A 70 -4.86 16.19 11.90
C ARG A 70 -5.36 15.00 12.69
N ALA A 71 -4.55 13.97 12.91
CA ALA A 71 -4.92 12.80 13.70
C ALA A 71 -5.24 13.13 15.16
N SER A 72 -4.57 14.14 15.75
CA SER A 72 -4.76 14.59 17.14
C SER A 72 -5.81 15.70 17.28
N GLY A 73 -6.36 16.23 16.19
CA GLY A 73 -7.35 17.31 16.23
C GLY A 73 -8.73 16.83 16.70
N LYS A 74 -9.49 17.74 17.36
CA LYS A 74 -10.87 17.47 17.79
C LYS A 74 -11.84 17.17 16.61
N ASP A 75 -11.51 17.67 15.43
CA ASP A 75 -12.26 17.48 14.18
C ASP A 75 -11.60 16.44 13.28
N SER A 76 -10.80 15.52 13.84
CA SER A 76 -10.18 14.46 13.05
C SER A 76 -11.28 13.60 12.43
N ALA A 77 -11.34 13.55 11.11
CA ALA A 77 -12.24 12.65 10.40
C ALA A 77 -12.09 11.22 10.94
N ASP A 78 -13.20 10.54 11.14
CA ASP A 78 -13.19 9.14 11.58
C ASP A 78 -12.91 8.24 10.36
N ILE A 79 -11.66 8.25 9.92
CA ILE A 79 -11.22 7.43 8.79
C ILE A 79 -11.22 5.97 9.22
N LYS A 80 -12.00 5.15 8.51
CA LYS A 80 -12.14 3.72 8.75
C LYS A 80 -11.37 2.93 7.70
N ASN A 81 -10.70 1.88 8.16
CA ASN A 81 -10.16 0.85 7.28
C ASN A 81 -11.31 -0.07 6.87
N ILE A 82 -11.53 -0.20 5.59
CA ILE A 82 -12.61 -1.03 5.02
C ILE A 82 -11.98 -1.85 3.89
N HIS A 83 -12.34 -3.12 3.80
CA HIS A 83 -11.97 -3.95 2.66
C HIS A 83 -13.21 -4.43 1.92
N TYR A 84 -13.06 -4.57 0.62
CA TYR A 84 -14.06 -5.16 -0.26
C TYR A 84 -13.44 -6.33 -0.98
N GLU A 85 -14.23 -7.35 -1.17
CA GLU A 85 -13.87 -8.54 -1.93
C GLU A 85 -14.60 -8.50 -3.26
N GLY A 86 -13.91 -8.83 -4.33
CA GLY A 86 -14.49 -8.79 -5.66
C GLY A 86 -13.94 -9.84 -6.59
N LYS A 87 -14.65 -10.02 -7.68
CA LYS A 87 -14.26 -10.87 -8.80
C LYS A 87 -14.20 -10.00 -10.04
N ALA A 88 -13.03 -9.93 -10.65
CA ALA A 88 -12.78 -9.24 -11.91
C ALA A 88 -13.08 -10.13 -13.11
N ALA A 89 -12.87 -9.60 -14.30
CA ALA A 89 -12.92 -10.37 -15.55
C ALA A 89 -12.04 -11.62 -15.47
N HIS A 90 -12.38 -12.64 -16.25
CA HIS A 90 -11.66 -13.92 -16.31
C HIS A 90 -11.57 -14.68 -14.97
N GLY A 91 -12.36 -14.28 -13.97
CA GLY A 91 -12.40 -14.93 -12.67
C GLY A 91 -11.30 -14.53 -11.70
N ALA A 92 -10.53 -13.47 -11.99
CA ALA A 92 -9.54 -12.95 -11.08
C ALA A 92 -10.18 -12.47 -9.79
N LEU A 93 -9.65 -12.90 -8.66
CA LEU A 93 -10.11 -12.51 -7.33
C LEU A 93 -9.31 -11.30 -6.84
N VAL A 94 -10.01 -10.32 -6.27
CA VAL A 94 -9.42 -9.04 -5.86
C VAL A 94 -9.88 -8.69 -4.46
N ILE A 95 -8.95 -8.32 -3.60
CA ILE A 95 -9.22 -7.64 -2.34
C ILE A 95 -8.85 -6.16 -2.51
N VAL A 96 -9.77 -5.28 -2.16
CA VAL A 96 -9.58 -3.83 -2.24
C VAL A 96 -9.56 -3.25 -0.84
N GLU A 97 -8.43 -2.72 -0.41
CA GLU A 97 -8.31 -2.05 0.87
C GLU A 97 -8.57 -0.55 0.72
N CYS A 98 -9.46 -0.02 1.53
CA CYS A 98 -9.87 1.38 1.50
C CYS A 98 -9.69 2.05 2.85
N MET A 99 -9.35 3.34 2.83
CA MET A 99 -9.40 4.24 3.99
C MET A 99 -10.37 5.37 3.69
N SER A 100 -11.49 5.42 4.40
CA SER A 100 -12.55 6.40 4.11
C SER A 100 -13.22 6.94 5.36
N ASP A 101 -13.56 8.21 5.30
CA ASP A 101 -14.45 8.90 6.25
C ASP A 101 -15.94 8.71 5.92
N ASN A 102 -16.24 8.16 4.73
CA ASN A 102 -17.60 7.93 4.26
C ASN A 102 -17.75 6.55 3.58
N PRO A 103 -17.97 5.48 4.39
CA PRO A 103 -18.12 4.12 3.87
C PRO A 103 -19.24 3.95 2.82
N THR A 104 -20.32 4.75 2.93
CA THR A 104 -21.45 4.68 1.99
C THR A 104 -21.04 5.17 0.59
N ARG A 105 -20.26 6.25 0.52
CA ARG A 105 -19.67 6.74 -0.74
C ARG A 105 -18.73 5.70 -1.31
N THR A 106 -17.81 5.19 -0.50
CA THR A 106 -16.76 4.25 -0.94
C THR A 106 -17.37 2.97 -1.50
N VAL A 107 -18.34 2.36 -0.83
CA VAL A 107 -18.97 1.13 -1.33
C VAL A 107 -19.70 1.36 -2.66
N ALA A 108 -20.35 2.52 -2.83
CA ALA A 108 -21.01 2.87 -4.08
C ALA A 108 -20.01 3.02 -5.24
N ASN A 109 -18.89 3.71 -4.99
CA ASN A 109 -17.80 3.88 -5.95
C ASN A 109 -17.19 2.54 -6.36
N VAL A 110 -16.77 1.73 -5.38
CA VAL A 110 -16.16 0.42 -5.64
C VAL A 110 -17.10 -0.47 -6.45
N LYS A 111 -18.37 -0.58 -6.05
CA LYS A 111 -19.39 -1.35 -6.82
C LYS A 111 -19.55 -0.84 -8.25
N ALA A 112 -19.57 0.48 -8.43
CA ALA A 112 -19.71 1.07 -9.77
C ALA A 112 -18.48 0.79 -10.64
N ILE A 113 -17.27 0.83 -10.07
CA ILE A 113 -16.03 0.52 -10.78
C ILE A 113 -16.03 -0.96 -11.22
N PHE A 114 -16.32 -1.90 -10.31
CA PHE A 114 -16.39 -3.32 -10.66
C PHE A 114 -17.43 -3.56 -11.77
N SER A 115 -18.66 -3.08 -11.60
CA SER A 115 -19.75 -3.31 -12.57
C SER A 115 -19.44 -2.75 -13.95
N LYS A 116 -18.81 -1.57 -14.04
CA LYS A 116 -18.45 -0.96 -15.34
C LYS A 116 -17.30 -1.65 -16.06
N ASN A 117 -16.47 -2.39 -15.34
CA ASN A 117 -15.29 -3.07 -15.88
C ASN A 117 -15.43 -4.61 -15.88
N GLY A 118 -16.66 -5.11 -15.94
CA GLY A 118 -16.92 -6.55 -16.12
C GLY A 118 -16.69 -7.42 -14.88
N GLY A 119 -16.65 -6.80 -13.70
CA GLY A 119 -16.51 -7.49 -12.43
C GLY A 119 -17.72 -7.33 -11.51
N GLU A 120 -17.65 -7.92 -10.36
CA GLU A 120 -18.66 -7.85 -9.30
C GLU A 120 -18.02 -7.80 -7.91
N VAL A 121 -18.66 -7.07 -6.99
CA VAL A 121 -18.28 -7.08 -5.56
C VAL A 121 -18.97 -8.25 -4.89
N LEU A 122 -18.19 -9.07 -4.19
CA LEU A 122 -18.64 -10.23 -3.46
C LEU A 122 -19.08 -9.86 -2.03
N GLN A 123 -19.66 -10.81 -1.32
CA GLN A 123 -19.93 -10.67 0.10
C GLN A 123 -18.59 -10.74 0.87
N ASN A 124 -18.41 -9.86 1.86
CA ASN A 124 -17.23 -9.88 2.70
C ASN A 124 -17.07 -11.23 3.42
N GLY A 125 -15.86 -11.76 3.42
CA GLY A 125 -15.51 -13.07 3.95
C GLY A 125 -15.51 -14.19 2.92
N SER A 126 -15.96 -13.93 1.68
CA SER A 126 -15.98 -14.94 0.60
C SER A 126 -14.58 -15.40 0.20
N LEU A 127 -13.58 -14.51 0.32
CA LEU A 127 -12.19 -14.76 -0.09
C LEU A 127 -11.24 -14.98 1.08
N GLY A 128 -11.72 -15.01 2.33
CA GLY A 128 -10.87 -15.04 3.52
C GLY A 128 -9.92 -16.25 3.61
N PHE A 129 -10.24 -17.37 2.94
CA PHE A 129 -9.37 -18.55 2.86
C PHE A 129 -8.48 -18.58 1.61
N MET A 130 -8.69 -17.64 0.67
CA MET A 130 -7.91 -17.54 -0.57
C MET A 130 -6.68 -16.67 -0.42
N PHE A 131 -6.63 -15.85 0.62
CA PHE A 131 -5.57 -14.90 0.90
C PHE A 131 -5.11 -15.00 2.34
N THR A 132 -3.83 -14.76 2.56
CA THR A 132 -3.24 -14.62 3.89
C THR A 132 -2.77 -13.20 4.08
N ARG A 133 -3.12 -12.60 5.23
CA ARG A 133 -2.65 -11.24 5.59
C ARG A 133 -1.23 -11.33 6.12
N LYS A 134 -0.30 -10.62 5.48
CA LYS A 134 1.12 -10.60 5.87
C LYS A 134 1.61 -9.17 6.11
N ALA A 135 2.64 -9.05 6.92
CA ALA A 135 3.48 -7.85 6.98
C ALA A 135 4.44 -7.89 5.79
N VAL A 136 4.44 -6.87 4.94
CA VAL A 136 5.26 -6.82 3.73
C VAL A 136 6.08 -5.53 3.72
N PHE A 137 7.37 -5.66 3.42
CA PHE A 137 8.33 -4.56 3.35
C PHE A 137 9.05 -4.61 2.01
N HIS A 138 8.87 -3.56 1.22
CA HIS A 138 9.60 -3.32 -0.02
C HIS A 138 10.78 -2.41 0.28
N LEU A 139 11.99 -2.86 -0.01
CA LEU A 139 13.24 -2.23 0.34
C LEU A 139 14.08 -2.00 -0.90
N GLU A 140 15.06 -1.09 -0.84
CA GLU A 140 16.11 -1.05 -1.84
C GLU A 140 16.90 -2.36 -1.84
N LYS A 141 17.53 -2.69 -2.98
CA LYS A 141 18.35 -3.89 -3.08
C LYS A 141 19.42 -3.91 -2.01
N PHE A 142 19.55 -5.07 -1.39
CA PHE A 142 20.62 -5.34 -0.44
C PHE A 142 21.85 -5.89 -1.17
N ALA A 143 23.00 -5.29 -0.91
CA ALA A 143 24.26 -5.67 -1.56
C ALA A 143 25.10 -6.67 -0.74
N GLY A 144 24.61 -7.05 0.45
CA GLY A 144 25.26 -7.99 1.35
C GLY A 144 24.85 -9.44 1.11
N ASP A 145 25.15 -10.28 2.07
CA ASP A 145 24.78 -11.70 2.08
C ASP A 145 23.31 -11.86 2.49
N LEU A 146 22.49 -12.40 1.59
CA LEU A 146 21.06 -12.60 1.82
C LEU A 146 20.79 -13.72 2.83
N GLU A 147 21.63 -14.77 2.86
CA GLU A 147 21.45 -15.86 3.83
C GLU A 147 21.73 -15.37 5.25
N GLU A 148 22.75 -14.53 5.44
CA GLU A 148 23.02 -13.90 6.74
C GLU A 148 21.90 -12.96 7.14
N LEU A 149 21.39 -12.15 6.21
CA LEU A 149 20.25 -11.25 6.48
C LEU A 149 19.00 -12.03 6.87
N GLU A 150 18.70 -13.14 6.19
CA GLU A 150 17.57 -13.99 6.48
C GLU A 150 17.67 -14.55 7.92
N LEU A 151 18.82 -15.08 8.30
CA LEU A 151 19.08 -15.58 9.66
C LEU A 151 18.87 -14.50 10.72
N ASP A 152 19.35 -13.28 10.46
CA ASP A 152 19.21 -12.15 11.36
C ASP A 152 17.76 -11.69 11.58
N LEU A 153 16.89 -11.93 10.61
CA LEU A 153 15.49 -11.48 10.63
C LEU A 153 14.50 -12.58 11.07
N ILE A 154 14.90 -13.84 11.11
CA ILE A 154 14.03 -14.95 11.53
C ILE A 154 13.44 -14.71 12.92
N ASP A 155 14.27 -14.30 13.88
CA ASP A 155 13.83 -14.03 15.25
C ASP A 155 12.86 -12.85 15.35
N ALA A 156 12.85 -11.96 14.35
CA ALA A 156 11.90 -10.86 14.22
C ALA A 156 10.60 -11.24 13.51
N GLY A 157 10.47 -12.51 13.10
CA GLY A 157 9.26 -13.03 12.46
C GLY A 157 9.28 -13.02 10.93
N LEU A 158 10.48 -13.07 10.33
CA LEU A 158 10.63 -13.27 8.89
C LEU A 158 10.09 -14.65 8.48
N GLU A 159 9.28 -14.70 7.43
CA GLU A 159 8.82 -15.94 6.80
C GLU A 159 9.38 -16.11 5.38
N GLU A 160 9.47 -15.04 4.62
CA GLU A 160 9.98 -15.05 3.24
C GLU A 160 10.85 -13.83 2.97
N LEU A 161 11.95 -14.05 2.27
CA LEU A 161 12.85 -13.02 1.78
C LEU A 161 13.14 -13.27 0.31
N GLU A 162 12.78 -12.33 -0.54
CA GLU A 162 13.00 -12.42 -1.98
C GLU A 162 13.68 -11.15 -2.49
N GLN A 163 14.71 -11.31 -3.33
CA GLN A 163 15.33 -10.20 -4.02
C GLN A 163 15.28 -10.39 -5.53
N ASN A 164 14.77 -9.39 -6.22
CA ASN A 164 14.76 -9.32 -7.67
C ASN A 164 15.72 -8.23 -8.21
N GLU A 165 15.59 -7.87 -9.49
CA GLU A 165 16.45 -6.85 -10.10
C GLU A 165 16.21 -5.44 -9.58
N GLU A 166 15.03 -5.15 -8.99
CA GLU A 166 14.61 -3.81 -8.59
C GLU A 166 14.60 -3.58 -7.08
N GLU A 167 14.32 -4.63 -6.30
CA GLU A 167 14.09 -4.49 -4.86
C GLU A 167 14.31 -5.79 -4.09
N LEU A 168 14.42 -5.64 -2.76
CA LEU A 168 14.32 -6.69 -1.76
C LEU A 168 12.93 -6.64 -1.14
N VAL A 169 12.22 -7.77 -1.11
CA VAL A 169 10.92 -7.92 -0.45
C VAL A 169 11.06 -8.84 0.74
N ILE A 170 10.59 -8.39 1.89
CA ILE A 170 10.57 -9.14 3.15
C ILE A 170 9.12 -9.30 3.56
N SER A 171 8.71 -10.51 3.91
CA SER A 171 7.38 -10.76 4.46
C SER A 171 7.40 -11.67 5.68
N GLY A 172 6.39 -11.51 6.54
CA GLY A 172 6.16 -12.29 7.73
C GLY A 172 4.70 -12.25 8.16
N ASP A 173 4.36 -12.92 9.26
CA ASP A 173 3.02 -12.83 9.82
C ASP A 173 2.63 -11.37 10.11
N TYR A 174 1.37 -11.01 9.90
CA TYR A 174 0.90 -9.64 10.08
C TYR A 174 1.11 -9.11 11.52
N THR A 175 1.18 -10.01 12.52
CA THR A 175 1.45 -9.65 13.92
C THR A 175 2.90 -9.26 14.17
N ALA A 176 3.83 -9.75 13.34
CA ALA A 176 5.26 -9.46 13.43
C ALA A 176 5.65 -8.09 12.82
N PHE A 177 4.70 -7.31 12.28
CA PHE A 177 4.98 -6.04 11.61
C PHE A 177 5.89 -5.10 12.41
N GLY A 178 5.64 -4.96 13.72
CA GLY A 178 6.42 -4.08 14.59
C GLY A 178 7.85 -4.55 14.81
N GLU A 179 8.05 -5.84 15.04
CA GLU A 179 9.35 -6.46 15.28
C GLU A 179 10.20 -6.47 14.01
N LEU A 180 9.62 -6.88 12.88
CA LEU A 180 10.27 -6.81 11.57
C LEU A 180 10.64 -5.38 11.18
N SER A 181 9.74 -4.41 11.37
CA SER A 181 10.03 -3.00 11.10
C SER A 181 11.23 -2.50 11.89
N SER A 182 11.33 -2.85 13.16
CA SER A 182 12.44 -2.45 14.02
C SER A 182 13.76 -3.14 13.65
N ALA A 183 13.71 -4.42 13.29
CA ALA A 183 14.88 -5.17 12.86
C ALA A 183 15.44 -4.65 11.50
N ILE A 184 14.55 -4.36 10.54
CA ILE A 184 14.89 -3.77 9.24
C ILE A 184 15.58 -2.41 9.43
N GLU A 185 15.04 -1.56 10.31
CA GLU A 185 15.61 -0.25 10.63
C GLU A 185 16.98 -0.39 11.31
N ALA A 186 17.13 -1.31 12.27
CA ALA A 186 18.39 -1.58 12.96
C ALA A 186 19.50 -2.06 12.02
N LYS A 187 19.14 -2.76 10.94
CA LYS A 187 20.06 -3.18 9.86
C LYS A 187 20.39 -2.05 8.87
N GLY A 188 19.76 -0.88 9.00
CA GLY A 188 19.97 0.26 8.11
C GLY A 188 19.45 0.04 6.69
N LEU A 189 18.50 -0.88 6.49
CA LEU A 189 17.90 -1.14 5.18
C LEU A 189 16.99 0.02 4.77
N VAL A 190 17.03 0.39 3.50
CA VAL A 190 16.30 1.55 2.98
C VAL A 190 14.90 1.13 2.55
N LEU A 191 13.90 1.61 3.28
CA LEU A 191 12.49 1.31 3.04
C LEU A 191 11.93 2.12 1.86
N LYS A 192 11.29 1.44 0.90
CA LYS A 192 10.47 2.04 -0.16
C LYS A 192 8.99 2.10 0.24
N LYS A 193 8.46 0.98 0.75
CA LYS A 193 7.06 0.82 1.16
C LYS A 193 6.98 -0.24 2.26
N ALA A 194 6.08 -0.07 3.22
CA ALA A 194 5.70 -1.11 4.15
C ALA A 194 4.19 -1.06 4.43
N GLY A 195 3.62 -2.22 4.66
CA GLY A 195 2.19 -2.35 4.96
C GLY A 195 1.79 -3.76 5.36
N LEU A 196 0.52 -3.90 5.70
CA LEU A 196 -0.12 -5.21 5.82
C LEU A 196 -0.82 -5.47 4.48
N GLU A 197 -0.47 -6.55 3.81
CA GLU A 197 -0.98 -6.89 2.49
C GLU A 197 -1.66 -8.26 2.50
N TYR A 198 -2.62 -8.46 1.61
CA TYR A 198 -3.26 -9.75 1.40
C TYR A 198 -2.54 -10.49 0.26
N ILE A 199 -1.87 -11.56 0.61
CA ILE A 199 -1.10 -12.40 -0.34
C ILE A 199 -1.95 -13.60 -0.75
N PRO A 200 -2.12 -13.88 -2.06
CA PRO A 200 -2.90 -15.02 -2.53
C PRO A 200 -2.20 -16.35 -2.16
N ASN A 201 -2.96 -17.28 -1.56
CA ASN A 201 -2.44 -18.60 -1.20
C ASN A 201 -2.19 -19.48 -2.43
N ASN A 202 -2.93 -19.27 -3.50
CA ASN A 202 -2.82 -20.01 -4.75
C ASN A 202 -2.84 -19.03 -5.93
N PRO A 203 -1.69 -18.47 -6.34
CA PRO A 203 -1.63 -17.55 -7.47
C PRO A 203 -2.04 -18.26 -8.77
N VAL A 204 -2.75 -17.53 -9.64
CA VAL A 204 -3.23 -18.01 -10.94
C VAL A 204 -2.59 -17.16 -12.03
N SER A 205 -2.16 -17.83 -13.10
CA SER A 205 -1.60 -17.15 -14.27
C SER A 205 -2.69 -16.80 -15.27
N PHE A 206 -2.58 -15.62 -15.88
CA PHE A 206 -3.46 -15.12 -16.94
C PHE A 206 -2.66 -14.86 -18.21
N SER A 207 -3.31 -14.93 -19.38
CA SER A 207 -2.70 -14.49 -20.64
C SER A 207 -2.57 -12.95 -20.68
N GLU A 208 -1.71 -12.42 -21.57
CA GLU A 208 -1.55 -10.97 -21.74
C GLU A 208 -2.87 -10.25 -22.05
N GLU A 209 -3.74 -10.85 -22.86
CA GLU A 209 -5.06 -10.31 -23.19
C GLU A 209 -5.97 -10.26 -21.96
N GLN A 210 -5.98 -11.32 -21.15
CA GLN A 210 -6.73 -11.39 -19.90
C GLN A 210 -6.20 -10.39 -18.87
N LEU A 211 -4.87 -10.25 -18.77
CA LEU A 211 -4.24 -9.25 -17.88
C LEU A 211 -4.65 -7.84 -18.27
N SER A 212 -4.68 -7.50 -19.56
CA SER A 212 -5.12 -6.18 -20.03
C SER A 212 -6.55 -5.83 -19.61
N ASP A 213 -7.46 -6.82 -19.54
CA ASP A 213 -8.83 -6.58 -19.08
C ASP A 213 -8.90 -6.42 -17.54
N ILE A 214 -8.08 -7.19 -16.81
CA ILE A 214 -7.99 -7.08 -15.36
C ILE A 214 -7.38 -5.73 -14.96
N GLU A 215 -6.30 -5.32 -15.62
CA GLU A 215 -5.60 -4.05 -15.38
C GLU A 215 -6.52 -2.83 -15.53
N LYS A 216 -7.44 -2.84 -16.50
CA LYS A 216 -8.43 -1.76 -16.64
C LYS A 216 -9.28 -1.55 -15.38
N LEU A 217 -9.64 -2.63 -14.71
CA LEU A 217 -10.35 -2.55 -13.43
C LEU A 217 -9.43 -2.04 -12.33
N LEU A 218 -8.21 -2.58 -12.23
CA LEU A 218 -7.24 -2.19 -11.20
C LEU A 218 -6.86 -0.71 -11.30
N ASP A 219 -6.58 -0.20 -12.49
CA ASP A 219 -6.30 1.21 -12.75
C ASP A 219 -7.43 2.12 -12.24
N LYS A 220 -8.70 1.70 -12.46
CA LYS A 220 -9.86 2.47 -12.00
C LYS A 220 -10.06 2.41 -10.50
N LEU A 221 -9.70 1.31 -9.85
CA LEU A 221 -9.68 1.20 -8.40
C LEU A 221 -8.55 2.07 -7.81
N GLU A 222 -7.36 2.00 -8.38
CA GLU A 222 -6.22 2.83 -7.96
C GLU A 222 -6.45 4.33 -8.14
N ASP A 223 -7.28 4.73 -9.11
CA ASP A 223 -7.68 6.12 -9.34
C ASP A 223 -8.62 6.67 -8.25
N ASP A 224 -9.28 5.82 -7.46
CA ASP A 224 -10.18 6.26 -6.38
C ASP A 224 -9.36 6.69 -5.14
N ASP A 225 -9.70 7.86 -4.58
CA ASP A 225 -8.98 8.47 -3.46
C ASP A 225 -9.09 7.69 -2.14
N ASP A 226 -10.09 6.83 -2.00
CA ASP A 226 -10.31 6.02 -0.80
C ASP A 226 -9.60 4.67 -0.90
N VAL A 227 -9.24 4.18 -2.09
CA VAL A 227 -8.50 2.93 -2.30
C VAL A 227 -7.03 3.11 -1.96
N GLN A 228 -6.47 2.21 -1.16
CA GLN A 228 -5.08 2.21 -0.70
C GLN A 228 -4.25 1.10 -1.34
N ALA A 229 -4.87 -0.09 -1.49
CA ALA A 229 -4.27 -1.29 -2.09
C ALA A 229 -5.35 -2.19 -2.70
#